data_65e53b09e6484bcf133e81b43f589b32
#
_entry.id   65e53b09e6484bcf133e81b43f589b32
#
_cell.length_a   1.000
_cell.length_b   1.000
_cell.length_c   1.000
_cell.angle_alpha   90.00
_cell.angle_beta   90.00
_cell.angle_gamma   90.00
#
_symmetry.space_group_name_H-M   'P 1'
#
loop_
_entity.id
_entity.type
_entity.pdbx_description
1 polymer ?
#
loop_
_entity_poly.entity_id
_entity_poly.type
_entity_poly.pdbx_seq_one_letter_code
_entity_poly.pdbx_strand_id
1 'polypeptide(L)'
;MTDSLFDQESGGSPLAVRMRPRTLDEFVGQRKAIAKGSPLHKLLQPTDVDTKSSVILWGPPGTGKTTLAQLIARAGSAKFMELSAINAGVKDVREVITAAQENKSLYGVSTVLFVDEVHRFNKTQQDALLPGVENGWVTLVAATTENPSFSVIAPLMSRSLLVTLSELDETEITNVITRAISDPRGLNDAVTITSDALEMLIRLAGGDARRSLTVLEAAAGVALGNSHSEITVDDISSASDHNVVRYDKAGDQHYDIISAYIKSIRGSDPDAALHYLARMLEAGEDPRFIARRLMISASEDIGLADNSMLSLAVSAAQTVALIGMPEARITLSQATIALALAPKSNSAYLAIDRAIEEIRTGDIGTVPAHLRDSHYARAGDLGHGVGYSYPHNEAAGVSEQVYLPDPLTHAKYYQPTDRGEEAVLSQVWSKIRSILGRD
;
A
#
# COMPACT_ATOMS: atom_id res chain seq x y z
N MET A 1 -2.71 -36.33 -23.45
CA MET A 1 -2.57 -36.80 -22.08
C MET A 1 -1.13 -36.63 -21.70
N THR A 2 -0.82 -35.53 -21.06
CA THR A 2 0.46 -35.31 -20.39
C THR A 2 0.06 -34.75 -19.04
N ASP A 3 -0.07 -35.67 -18.05
CA ASP A 3 -0.22 -35.29 -16.66
C ASP A 3 0.96 -34.42 -16.29
N SER A 4 0.62 -33.20 -15.89
CA SER A 4 1.57 -32.22 -15.41
C SER A 4 2.26 -32.77 -14.16
N LEU A 5 3.59 -32.68 -14.10
CA LEU A 5 4.43 -33.04 -12.95
C LEU A 5 4.01 -32.35 -11.62
N PHE A 6 2.99 -31.51 -11.66
CA PHE A 6 2.44 -30.78 -10.50
C PHE A 6 1.21 -31.46 -9.87
N ASP A 7 0.71 -32.57 -10.39
CA ASP A 7 -0.44 -33.33 -9.85
C ASP A 7 -0.06 -34.44 -8.87
N GLN A 8 1.23 -34.63 -8.55
CA GLN A 8 1.63 -35.48 -7.43
C GLN A 8 1.59 -34.69 -6.14
N GLU A 9 0.40 -34.55 -5.57
CA GLU A 9 0.21 -34.10 -4.19
C GLU A 9 0.71 -35.18 -3.23
N SER A 10 2.01 -35.09 -2.89
CA SER A 10 2.57 -35.84 -1.77
C SER A 10 1.95 -35.32 -0.47
N GLY A 11 1.59 -36.22 0.46
CA GLY A 11 0.97 -35.93 1.77
C GLY A 11 1.78 -35.03 2.71
N GLY A 12 2.75 -34.28 2.20
CA GLY A 12 3.58 -33.30 2.90
C GLY A 12 3.33 -31.83 2.54
N SER A 13 2.41 -31.52 1.61
CA SER A 13 2.10 -30.12 1.29
C SER A 13 1.21 -29.49 2.35
N PRO A 14 1.40 -28.19 2.70
CA PRO A 14 0.56 -27.50 3.67
C PRO A 14 -0.94 -27.55 3.32
N LEU A 15 -1.81 -27.63 4.31
CA LEU A 15 -3.26 -27.69 4.16
C LEU A 15 -3.81 -26.58 3.27
N ALA A 16 -3.31 -25.37 3.43
CA ALA A 16 -3.69 -24.22 2.60
C ALA A 16 -3.38 -24.40 1.11
N VAL A 17 -2.39 -25.22 0.75
CA VAL A 17 -2.06 -25.56 -0.63
C VAL A 17 -2.96 -26.69 -1.15
N ARG A 18 -3.15 -27.74 -0.35
CA ARG A 18 -4.01 -28.91 -0.69
C ARG A 18 -5.47 -28.51 -0.88
N MET A 19 -5.96 -27.58 -0.05
CA MET A 19 -7.34 -27.09 -0.05
C MET A 19 -7.62 -25.97 -1.05
N ARG A 20 -6.64 -25.60 -1.88
CA ARG A 20 -6.83 -24.56 -2.90
C ARG A 20 -7.97 -24.98 -3.86
N PRO A 21 -8.98 -24.10 -4.08
CA PRO A 21 -10.08 -24.35 -5.00
C PRO A 21 -9.62 -24.74 -6.40
N ARG A 22 -10.19 -25.81 -6.95
CA ARG A 22 -9.91 -26.35 -8.30
C ARG A 22 -10.96 -25.91 -9.31
N THR A 23 -12.17 -25.58 -8.85
CA THR A 23 -13.29 -25.10 -9.65
C THR A 23 -13.87 -23.83 -9.04
N LEU A 24 -14.69 -23.12 -9.80
CA LEU A 24 -15.38 -21.94 -9.32
C LEU A 24 -16.37 -22.26 -8.19
N ASP A 25 -17.00 -23.43 -8.22
CA ASP A 25 -17.94 -23.87 -7.19
C ASP A 25 -17.26 -24.12 -5.84
N GLU A 26 -15.98 -24.43 -5.85
CA GLU A 26 -15.16 -24.58 -4.65
C GLU A 26 -14.68 -23.22 -4.10
N PHE A 27 -14.78 -22.14 -4.89
CA PHE A 27 -14.27 -20.85 -4.51
C PHE A 27 -15.26 -20.14 -3.57
N VAL A 28 -14.84 -19.85 -2.35
CA VAL A 28 -15.66 -19.23 -1.30
C VAL A 28 -15.45 -17.72 -1.33
N GLY A 29 -16.55 -16.98 -1.13
CA GLY A 29 -16.50 -15.52 -1.04
C GLY A 29 -16.54 -14.78 -2.37
N GLN A 30 -16.24 -13.51 -2.32
CA GLN A 30 -16.11 -12.61 -3.47
C GLN A 30 -17.35 -12.56 -4.39
N ARG A 31 -18.55 -12.77 -3.84
CA ARG A 31 -19.82 -12.90 -4.60
C ARG A 31 -20.06 -11.76 -5.59
N LYS A 32 -19.69 -10.52 -5.23
CA LYS A 32 -19.83 -9.36 -6.13
C LYS A 32 -18.86 -9.41 -7.31
N ALA A 33 -17.61 -9.79 -7.06
CA ALA A 33 -16.57 -9.84 -8.06
C ALA A 33 -16.80 -10.95 -9.09
N ILE A 34 -17.33 -12.12 -8.66
CA ILE A 34 -17.61 -13.29 -9.50
C ILE A 34 -19.07 -13.41 -9.93
N ALA A 35 -19.91 -12.40 -9.65
CA ALA A 35 -21.33 -12.42 -10.00
C ALA A 35 -21.52 -12.63 -11.50
N LYS A 36 -22.60 -13.35 -11.86
CA LYS A 36 -22.96 -13.59 -13.28
C LYS A 36 -23.05 -12.27 -14.05
N GLY A 37 -22.27 -12.17 -15.12
CA GLY A 37 -22.17 -10.97 -15.95
C GLY A 37 -21.05 -10.01 -15.54
N SER A 38 -20.36 -10.22 -14.39
CA SER A 38 -19.17 -9.43 -14.05
C SER A 38 -18.03 -9.71 -15.04
N PRO A 39 -17.09 -8.75 -15.19
CA PRO A 39 -15.92 -8.96 -16.05
C PRO A 39 -15.09 -10.19 -15.65
N LEU A 40 -14.92 -10.43 -14.34
CA LEU A 40 -14.18 -11.59 -13.83
C LEU A 40 -14.91 -12.91 -14.11
N HIS A 41 -16.26 -12.92 -13.98
CA HIS A 41 -17.06 -14.10 -14.30
C HIS A 41 -16.89 -14.54 -15.75
N LYS A 42 -16.79 -13.58 -16.70
CA LYS A 42 -16.56 -13.88 -18.11
C LYS A 42 -15.20 -14.53 -18.37
N LEU A 43 -14.18 -14.18 -17.59
CA LEU A 43 -12.85 -14.80 -17.68
C LEU A 43 -12.82 -16.19 -17.03
N LEU A 44 -13.70 -16.44 -16.05
CA LEU A 44 -13.83 -17.72 -15.37
C LEU A 44 -14.76 -18.72 -16.10
N GLN A 45 -15.56 -18.25 -17.05
CA GLN A 45 -16.42 -19.05 -17.92
C GLN A 45 -16.22 -18.61 -19.36
N PRO A 46 -15.23 -19.15 -20.06
CA PRO A 46 -14.97 -18.76 -21.44
C PRO A 46 -16.18 -19.08 -22.31
N THR A 47 -16.74 -18.07 -22.92
CA THR A 47 -17.65 -18.17 -24.06
C THR A 47 -16.82 -18.10 -25.32
N ASP A 48 -17.36 -18.50 -26.49
CA ASP A 48 -16.68 -18.49 -27.81
C ASP A 48 -16.10 -17.13 -28.25
N VAL A 49 -16.33 -16.07 -27.46
CA VAL A 49 -15.74 -14.75 -27.67
C VAL A 49 -14.45 -14.65 -26.83
N ASP A 50 -13.33 -14.61 -27.52
CA ASP A 50 -11.95 -14.54 -26.99
C ASP A 50 -11.69 -13.20 -26.24
N THR A 51 -12.28 -13.01 -25.08
CA THR A 51 -12.10 -11.82 -24.23
C THR A 51 -10.83 -11.95 -23.40
N LYS A 52 -9.69 -11.56 -23.98
CA LYS A 52 -8.36 -11.56 -23.34
C LYS A 52 -8.12 -10.26 -22.56
N SER A 53 -8.97 -9.97 -21.58
CA SER A 53 -8.75 -8.81 -20.71
C SER A 53 -7.77 -9.16 -19.59
N SER A 54 -6.71 -8.38 -19.43
CA SER A 54 -5.85 -8.45 -18.26
C SER A 54 -6.58 -7.95 -17.02
N VAL A 55 -6.18 -8.43 -15.84
CA VAL A 55 -6.84 -8.15 -14.56
C VAL A 55 -5.82 -7.76 -13.51
N ILE A 56 -6.15 -6.76 -12.72
CA ILE A 56 -5.46 -6.42 -11.49
C ILE A 56 -6.36 -6.79 -10.32
N LEU A 57 -5.95 -7.78 -9.53
CA LEU A 57 -6.63 -8.24 -8.33
C LEU A 57 -6.08 -7.49 -7.12
N TRP A 58 -6.88 -6.62 -6.55
CA TRP A 58 -6.52 -5.85 -5.37
C TRP A 58 -7.32 -6.30 -4.16
N GLY A 59 -6.66 -6.52 -3.04
CA GLY A 59 -7.31 -6.85 -1.78
C GLY A 59 -6.39 -7.50 -0.77
N PRO A 60 -6.87 -7.72 0.48
CA PRO A 60 -6.12 -8.30 1.58
C PRO A 60 -5.54 -9.69 1.25
N PRO A 61 -4.53 -10.16 2.01
CA PRO A 61 -4.03 -11.52 1.87
C PRO A 61 -5.12 -12.56 2.17
N GLY A 62 -4.94 -13.78 1.66
CA GLY A 62 -5.89 -14.88 1.90
C GLY A 62 -7.25 -14.78 1.21
N THR A 63 -7.51 -13.72 0.43
CA THR A 63 -8.80 -13.49 -0.28
C THR A 63 -8.95 -14.26 -1.59
N GLY A 64 -7.94 -15.05 -1.98
CA GLY A 64 -8.00 -15.94 -3.13
C GLY A 64 -7.42 -15.40 -4.44
N LYS A 65 -6.59 -14.34 -4.43
CA LYS A 65 -5.98 -13.74 -5.64
C LYS A 65 -5.26 -14.77 -6.52
N THR A 66 -4.34 -15.54 -5.95
CA THR A 66 -3.60 -16.60 -6.66
C THR A 66 -4.53 -17.70 -7.16
N THR A 67 -5.53 -18.07 -6.38
CA THR A 67 -6.55 -19.07 -6.76
C THR A 67 -7.35 -18.61 -7.98
N LEU A 68 -7.82 -17.37 -7.98
CA LEU A 68 -8.53 -16.79 -9.13
C LEU A 68 -7.68 -16.79 -10.39
N ALA A 69 -6.38 -16.45 -10.29
CA ALA A 69 -5.47 -16.50 -11.43
C ALA A 69 -5.36 -17.91 -12.02
N GLN A 70 -5.26 -18.93 -11.17
CA GLN A 70 -5.22 -20.34 -11.60
C GLN A 70 -6.54 -20.79 -12.21
N LEU A 71 -7.68 -20.38 -11.63
CA LEU A 71 -9.01 -20.69 -12.19
C LEU A 71 -9.21 -20.05 -13.57
N ILE A 72 -8.75 -18.82 -13.77
CA ILE A 72 -8.77 -18.15 -15.10
C ILE A 72 -7.95 -18.94 -16.12
N ALA A 73 -6.76 -19.39 -15.74
CA ALA A 73 -5.92 -20.17 -16.65
C ALA A 73 -6.55 -21.51 -17.03
N ARG A 74 -7.11 -22.21 -16.05
CA ARG A 74 -7.81 -23.51 -16.27
C ARG A 74 -9.04 -23.33 -17.15
N ALA A 75 -9.85 -22.32 -16.89
CA ALA A 75 -11.05 -22.02 -17.66
C ALA A 75 -10.73 -21.75 -19.14
N GLY A 76 -9.65 -21.01 -19.43
CA GLY A 76 -9.19 -20.71 -20.79
C GLY A 76 -8.30 -21.77 -21.42
N SER A 77 -8.07 -22.94 -20.80
CA SER A 77 -7.08 -23.94 -21.24
C SER A 77 -5.72 -23.31 -21.56
N ALA A 78 -5.36 -22.27 -20.83
CA ALA A 78 -4.15 -21.49 -21.05
C ALA A 78 -2.99 -22.04 -20.19
N LYS A 79 -1.77 -21.86 -20.68
CA LYS A 79 -0.58 -22.14 -19.87
C LYS A 79 -0.49 -21.13 -18.74
N PHE A 80 -0.40 -21.63 -17.50
CA PHE A 80 -0.17 -20.79 -16.33
C PHE A 80 1.32 -20.56 -16.10
N MET A 81 1.73 -19.33 -15.99
CA MET A 81 3.10 -18.93 -15.63
C MET A 81 3.03 -17.94 -14.48
N GLU A 82 3.89 -18.13 -13.48
CA GLU A 82 3.91 -17.31 -12.26
C GLU A 82 5.25 -16.59 -12.12
N LEU A 83 5.19 -15.31 -11.79
CA LEU A 83 6.33 -14.49 -11.39
C LEU A 83 6.07 -13.90 -10.03
N SER A 84 6.99 -14.09 -9.10
CA SER A 84 6.99 -13.35 -7.83
C SER A 84 7.77 -12.05 -8.01
N ALA A 85 7.11 -10.91 -7.81
CA ALA A 85 7.75 -9.61 -7.93
C ALA A 85 8.86 -9.38 -6.89
N ILE A 86 8.95 -10.21 -5.85
CA ILE A 86 10.01 -10.16 -4.85
C ILE A 86 11.36 -10.61 -5.45
N ASN A 87 11.35 -11.63 -6.32
CA ASN A 87 12.56 -12.29 -6.80
C ASN A 87 12.84 -12.05 -8.30
N ALA A 88 11.81 -11.70 -9.09
CA ALA A 88 11.93 -11.59 -10.54
C ALA A 88 12.54 -10.26 -10.96
N GLY A 89 13.54 -10.29 -11.84
CA GLY A 89 14.13 -9.14 -12.52
C GLY A 89 13.51 -8.85 -13.89
N VAL A 90 13.94 -7.78 -14.54
CA VAL A 90 13.52 -7.42 -15.91
C VAL A 90 13.82 -8.56 -16.91
N LYS A 91 14.91 -9.29 -16.69
CA LYS A 91 15.29 -10.41 -17.53
C LYS A 91 14.25 -11.52 -17.47
N ASP A 92 13.84 -11.91 -16.26
CA ASP A 92 12.85 -12.96 -16.04
C ASP A 92 11.51 -12.60 -16.68
N VAL A 93 11.07 -11.34 -16.55
CA VAL A 93 9.86 -10.82 -17.21
C VAL A 93 9.96 -11.00 -18.73
N ARG A 94 11.09 -10.61 -19.34
CA ARG A 94 11.29 -10.72 -20.79
C ARG A 94 11.33 -12.17 -21.27
N GLU A 95 11.97 -13.06 -20.53
CA GLU A 95 12.01 -14.50 -20.83
C GLU A 95 10.60 -15.11 -20.85
N VAL A 96 9.78 -14.77 -19.87
CA VAL A 96 8.38 -15.24 -19.81
C VAL A 96 7.55 -14.68 -20.97
N ILE A 97 7.71 -13.41 -21.34
CA ILE A 97 6.99 -12.81 -22.49
C ILE A 97 7.43 -13.47 -23.80
N THR A 98 8.73 -13.73 -23.99
CA THR A 98 9.24 -14.42 -25.17
C THR A 98 8.69 -15.85 -25.27
N ALA A 99 8.71 -16.60 -24.17
CA ALA A 99 8.14 -17.94 -24.13
C ALA A 99 6.62 -17.95 -24.40
N ALA A 100 5.89 -16.94 -23.93
CA ALA A 100 4.47 -16.79 -24.22
C ALA A 100 4.20 -16.47 -25.69
N GLN A 101 5.03 -15.63 -26.31
CA GLN A 101 4.97 -15.32 -27.74
C GLN A 101 5.21 -16.58 -28.58
N GLU A 102 6.23 -17.38 -28.25
CA GLU A 102 6.54 -18.64 -28.92
C GLU A 102 5.40 -19.66 -28.78
N ASN A 103 4.88 -19.85 -27.55
CA ASN A 103 3.75 -20.75 -27.31
C ASN A 103 2.53 -20.38 -28.17
N LYS A 104 2.22 -19.08 -28.27
CA LYS A 104 1.11 -18.59 -29.07
C LYS A 104 1.34 -18.78 -30.56
N SER A 105 2.55 -18.45 -31.06
CA SER A 105 2.90 -18.50 -32.46
C SER A 105 3.04 -19.94 -33.02
N LEU A 106 3.63 -20.85 -32.24
CA LEU A 106 3.93 -22.20 -32.68
C LEU A 106 2.81 -23.21 -32.37
N TYR A 107 2.12 -23.01 -31.25
CA TYR A 107 1.16 -23.99 -30.75
C TYR A 107 -0.26 -23.46 -30.59
N GLY A 108 -0.50 -22.17 -30.84
CA GLY A 108 -1.80 -21.53 -30.60
C GLY A 108 -2.21 -21.47 -29.13
N VAL A 109 -1.31 -21.76 -28.20
CA VAL A 109 -1.61 -21.85 -26.76
C VAL A 109 -1.49 -20.45 -26.13
N SER A 110 -2.58 -19.98 -25.53
CA SER A 110 -2.59 -18.74 -24.73
C SER A 110 -1.83 -18.92 -23.42
N THR A 111 -1.28 -17.84 -22.89
CA THR A 111 -0.58 -17.83 -21.60
C THR A 111 -1.27 -16.87 -20.64
N VAL A 112 -1.60 -17.35 -19.43
CA VAL A 112 -1.95 -16.49 -18.29
C VAL A 112 -0.67 -16.27 -17.49
N LEU A 113 -0.25 -15.03 -17.42
CA LEU A 113 0.89 -14.61 -16.59
C LEU A 113 0.37 -14.04 -15.29
N PHE A 114 0.62 -14.75 -14.20
CA PHE A 114 0.33 -14.29 -12.85
C PHE A 114 1.56 -13.59 -12.28
N VAL A 115 1.39 -12.33 -11.85
CA VAL A 115 2.44 -11.56 -11.16
C VAL A 115 1.94 -11.30 -9.75
N ASP A 116 2.55 -12.00 -8.78
CA ASP A 116 2.23 -11.78 -7.36
C ASP A 116 2.99 -10.58 -6.81
N GLU A 117 2.30 -9.79 -5.97
CA GLU A 117 2.83 -8.58 -5.33
C GLU A 117 3.41 -7.56 -6.34
N VAL A 118 2.66 -7.27 -7.42
CA VAL A 118 3.11 -6.40 -8.53
C VAL A 118 3.59 -5.02 -8.09
N HIS A 119 3.13 -4.52 -6.94
CA HIS A 119 3.58 -3.26 -6.34
C HIS A 119 5.08 -3.26 -5.97
N ARG A 120 5.71 -4.42 -5.88
CA ARG A 120 7.17 -4.55 -5.65
C ARG A 120 8.00 -4.41 -6.92
N PHE A 121 7.38 -4.49 -8.08
CA PHE A 121 8.05 -4.18 -9.33
C PHE A 121 8.27 -2.68 -9.47
N ASN A 122 9.49 -2.28 -9.79
CA ASN A 122 9.79 -0.92 -10.20
C ASN A 122 9.20 -0.62 -11.60
N LYS A 123 9.20 0.66 -11.99
CA LYS A 123 8.64 1.10 -13.27
C LYS A 123 9.20 0.32 -14.46
N THR A 124 10.51 0.08 -14.52
CA THR A 124 11.16 -0.63 -15.64
C THR A 124 10.70 -2.09 -15.75
N GLN A 125 10.47 -2.75 -14.61
CA GLN A 125 9.95 -4.12 -14.58
C GLN A 125 8.49 -4.17 -15.03
N GLN A 126 7.68 -3.19 -14.61
CA GLN A 126 6.29 -3.07 -15.05
C GLN A 126 6.20 -2.71 -16.54
N ASP A 127 7.05 -1.80 -17.04
CA ASP A 127 7.12 -1.47 -18.47
C ASP A 127 7.48 -2.69 -19.32
N ALA A 128 8.30 -3.62 -18.81
CA ALA A 128 8.64 -4.86 -19.51
C ALA A 128 7.46 -5.81 -19.74
N LEU A 129 6.35 -5.67 -18.99
CA LEU A 129 5.12 -6.44 -19.19
C LEU A 129 4.28 -5.93 -20.37
N LEU A 130 4.38 -4.64 -20.71
CA LEU A 130 3.51 -3.99 -21.70
C LEU A 130 3.49 -4.69 -23.08
N PRO A 131 4.63 -5.05 -23.69
CA PRO A 131 4.61 -5.70 -24.99
C PRO A 131 3.81 -7.00 -25.01
N GLY A 132 3.88 -7.80 -23.93
CA GLY A 132 3.13 -9.03 -23.80
C GLY A 132 1.63 -8.83 -23.69
N VAL A 133 1.22 -7.79 -22.96
CA VAL A 133 -0.18 -7.39 -22.75
C VAL A 133 -0.75 -6.76 -24.03
N GLU A 134 -0.04 -5.82 -24.64
CA GLU A 134 -0.48 -5.08 -25.83
C GLU A 134 -0.67 -5.98 -27.05
N ASN A 135 0.27 -6.91 -27.26
CA ASN A 135 0.18 -7.87 -28.36
C ASN A 135 -0.68 -9.11 -28.01
N GLY A 136 -1.26 -9.16 -26.82
CA GLY A 136 -2.08 -10.28 -26.35
C GLY A 136 -1.32 -11.62 -26.30
N TRP A 137 0.02 -11.60 -26.14
CA TRP A 137 0.80 -12.83 -25.95
C TRP A 137 0.53 -13.42 -24.58
N VAL A 138 0.25 -12.56 -23.60
CA VAL A 138 -0.17 -12.95 -22.27
C VAL A 138 -1.48 -12.29 -21.88
N THR A 139 -2.31 -12.99 -21.11
CA THR A 139 -3.35 -12.42 -20.26
C THR A 139 -2.72 -12.16 -18.90
N LEU A 140 -2.46 -10.91 -18.56
CA LEU A 140 -1.86 -10.57 -17.27
C LEU A 140 -2.91 -10.67 -16.17
N VAL A 141 -2.59 -11.38 -15.09
CA VAL A 141 -3.31 -11.35 -13.82
C VAL A 141 -2.33 -10.87 -12.76
N ALA A 142 -2.37 -9.57 -12.46
CA ALA A 142 -1.51 -8.99 -11.44
C ALA A 142 -2.22 -8.98 -10.08
N ALA A 143 -1.55 -9.41 -9.02
CA ALA A 143 -2.07 -9.36 -7.66
C ALA A 143 -1.32 -8.31 -6.84
N THR A 144 -2.06 -7.59 -6.01
CA THR A 144 -1.48 -6.61 -5.07
C THR A 144 -2.33 -6.48 -3.82
N THR A 145 -1.66 -6.22 -2.70
CA THR A 145 -2.29 -5.81 -1.45
C THR A 145 -2.31 -4.29 -1.29
N GLU A 146 -1.52 -3.55 -2.07
CA GLU A 146 -1.47 -2.09 -2.06
C GLU A 146 -2.43 -1.49 -3.08
N ASN A 147 -2.88 -0.25 -2.83
CA ASN A 147 -3.76 0.46 -3.76
C ASN A 147 -3.06 0.63 -5.13
N PRO A 148 -3.58 -0.01 -6.19
CA PRO A 148 -2.94 -0.03 -7.50
C PRO A 148 -2.83 1.34 -8.15
N SER A 149 -3.63 2.32 -7.75
CA SER A 149 -3.53 3.70 -8.25
C SER A 149 -2.20 4.38 -7.91
N PHE A 150 -1.50 3.88 -6.87
CA PHE A 150 -0.19 4.42 -6.46
C PHE A 150 0.97 3.50 -6.83
N SER A 151 0.72 2.22 -7.03
CA SER A 151 1.76 1.20 -7.17
C SER A 151 1.86 0.59 -8.57
N VAL A 152 0.84 0.77 -9.41
CA VAL A 152 0.84 0.25 -10.79
C VAL A 152 0.87 1.39 -11.80
N ILE A 153 1.71 1.25 -12.82
CA ILE A 153 1.85 2.29 -13.86
C ILE A 153 0.56 2.47 -14.67
N ALA A 154 0.27 3.72 -15.05
CA ALA A 154 -0.94 4.07 -15.79
C ALA A 154 -1.15 3.26 -17.10
N PRO A 155 -0.12 2.93 -17.90
CA PRO A 155 -0.28 2.09 -19.08
C PRO A 155 -0.80 0.67 -18.81
N LEU A 156 -0.41 0.02 -17.70
CA LEU A 156 -0.95 -1.28 -17.30
C LEU A 156 -2.37 -1.14 -16.75
N MET A 157 -2.63 -0.11 -15.94
CA MET A 157 -3.96 0.18 -15.40
C MET A 157 -4.99 0.37 -16.52
N SER A 158 -4.66 1.14 -17.57
CA SER A 158 -5.58 1.42 -18.68
C SER A 158 -5.92 0.20 -19.54
N ARG A 159 -5.12 -0.87 -19.44
CA ARG A 159 -5.28 -2.13 -20.21
C ARG A 159 -5.77 -3.28 -19.38
N SER A 160 -6.08 -3.05 -18.12
CA SER A 160 -6.47 -4.07 -17.17
C SER A 160 -7.78 -3.74 -16.48
N LEU A 161 -8.54 -4.76 -16.15
CA LEU A 161 -9.73 -4.63 -15.32
C LEU A 161 -9.29 -4.62 -13.86
N LEU A 162 -9.67 -3.59 -13.11
CA LEU A 162 -9.45 -3.57 -11.66
C LEU A 162 -10.57 -4.32 -10.95
N VAL A 163 -10.21 -5.33 -10.18
CA VAL A 163 -11.13 -6.14 -9.36
C VAL A 163 -10.70 -6.06 -7.90
N THR A 164 -11.57 -5.50 -7.09
CA THR A 164 -11.36 -5.42 -5.63
C THR A 164 -11.92 -6.67 -4.97
N LEU A 165 -11.11 -7.31 -4.13
CA LEU A 165 -11.46 -8.45 -3.31
C LEU A 165 -11.54 -8.02 -1.85
N SER A 166 -12.53 -8.54 -1.12
CA SER A 166 -12.75 -8.25 0.29
C SER A 166 -12.29 -9.41 1.17
N GLU A 167 -12.05 -9.16 2.43
CA GLU A 167 -11.91 -10.22 3.45
C GLU A 167 -13.12 -11.13 3.44
N LEU A 168 -12.91 -12.41 3.77
CA LEU A 168 -14.00 -13.36 3.91
C LEU A 168 -14.77 -13.09 5.21
N ASP A 169 -16.08 -13.20 5.14
CA ASP A 169 -16.91 -13.10 6.34
C ASP A 169 -16.82 -14.39 7.21
N GLU A 170 -17.38 -14.33 8.42
CA GLU A 170 -17.33 -15.44 9.37
C GLU A 170 -17.97 -16.73 8.80
N THR A 171 -19.05 -16.61 8.03
CA THR A 171 -19.72 -17.73 7.38
C THR A 171 -18.84 -18.34 6.29
N GLU A 172 -18.16 -17.49 5.52
CA GLU A 172 -17.26 -17.89 4.46
C GLU A 172 -16.02 -18.60 5.01
N ILE A 173 -15.42 -18.09 6.10
CA ILE A 173 -14.32 -18.76 6.82
C ILE A 173 -14.80 -20.09 7.43
N THR A 174 -15.99 -20.14 8.03
CA THR A 174 -16.58 -21.38 8.53
C THR A 174 -16.67 -22.45 7.43
N ASN A 175 -17.15 -22.07 6.25
CA ASN A 175 -17.25 -22.98 5.10
C ASN A 175 -15.87 -23.50 4.68
N VAL A 176 -14.83 -22.66 4.66
CA VAL A 176 -13.45 -23.06 4.34
C VAL A 176 -12.93 -24.08 5.36
N ILE A 177 -13.12 -23.82 6.66
CA ILE A 177 -12.69 -24.70 7.77
C ILE A 177 -13.42 -26.05 7.71
N THR A 178 -14.75 -26.01 7.64
CA THR A 178 -15.57 -27.23 7.62
C THR A 178 -15.23 -28.12 6.45
N ARG A 179 -15.08 -27.51 5.27
CA ARG A 179 -14.64 -28.25 4.07
C ARG A 179 -13.25 -28.83 4.25
N ALA A 180 -12.31 -28.10 4.86
CA ALA A 180 -10.94 -28.60 5.07
C ALA A 180 -10.90 -29.77 6.06
N ILE A 181 -11.82 -29.85 7.01
CA ILE A 181 -11.94 -31.00 7.94
C ILE A 181 -12.42 -32.24 7.17
N SER A 182 -13.45 -32.12 6.32
CA SER A 182 -14.12 -33.27 5.70
C SER A 182 -13.53 -33.70 4.35
N ASP A 183 -12.91 -32.77 3.58
CA ASP A 183 -12.37 -33.08 2.24
C ASP A 183 -11.20 -34.10 2.34
N PRO A 184 -11.15 -35.13 1.49
CA PRO A 184 -10.02 -36.08 1.41
C PRO A 184 -8.66 -35.41 1.15
N ARG A 185 -8.65 -34.26 0.50
CA ARG A 185 -7.43 -33.42 0.32
C ARG A 185 -7.03 -32.67 1.61
N GLY A 186 -7.99 -32.53 2.53
CA GLY A 186 -7.83 -31.83 3.79
C GLY A 186 -7.38 -32.75 4.90
N LEU A 187 -8.20 -32.77 5.96
CA LEU A 187 -7.99 -33.59 7.15
C LEU A 187 -8.76 -34.92 7.10
N ASN A 188 -9.60 -35.12 6.09
CA ASN A 188 -10.30 -36.38 5.80
C ASN A 188 -11.05 -36.95 7.02
N ASP A 189 -11.79 -36.09 7.73
CA ASP A 189 -12.55 -36.39 8.95
C ASP A 189 -11.68 -36.98 10.10
N ALA A 190 -10.36 -36.83 10.06
CA ALA A 190 -9.48 -37.30 11.13
C ALA A 190 -9.67 -36.53 12.45
N VAL A 191 -10.23 -35.33 12.37
CA VAL A 191 -10.53 -34.46 13.53
C VAL A 191 -11.91 -33.83 13.41
N THR A 192 -12.47 -33.46 14.56
CA THR A 192 -13.63 -32.58 14.69
C THR A 192 -13.21 -31.30 15.40
N ILE A 193 -14.06 -30.30 15.49
CA ILE A 193 -13.77 -29.03 16.17
C ILE A 193 -14.95 -28.62 17.03
N THR A 194 -14.68 -28.18 18.27
CA THR A 194 -15.74 -27.64 19.14
C THR A 194 -16.23 -26.28 18.65
N SER A 195 -17.46 -25.88 18.99
CA SER A 195 -18.03 -24.57 18.62
C SER A 195 -17.15 -23.42 19.09
N ASP A 196 -16.67 -23.46 20.31
CA ASP A 196 -15.86 -22.39 20.91
C ASP A 196 -14.47 -22.30 20.23
N ALA A 197 -13.87 -23.45 19.89
CA ALA A 197 -12.61 -23.50 19.13
C ALA A 197 -12.81 -22.95 17.69
N LEU A 198 -13.92 -23.28 17.05
CA LEU A 198 -14.25 -22.74 15.72
C LEU A 198 -14.40 -21.21 15.76
N GLU A 199 -15.14 -20.68 16.72
CA GLU A 199 -15.26 -19.21 16.91
C GLU A 199 -13.91 -18.55 17.16
N MET A 200 -13.06 -19.17 17.98
CA MET A 200 -11.70 -18.67 18.23
C MET A 200 -10.88 -18.67 16.92
N LEU A 201 -10.92 -19.76 16.15
CA LEU A 201 -10.21 -19.89 14.90
C LEU A 201 -10.66 -18.85 13.87
N ILE A 202 -11.97 -18.58 13.76
CA ILE A 202 -12.54 -17.55 12.89
C ILE A 202 -12.00 -16.15 13.28
N ARG A 203 -11.98 -15.83 14.58
CA ARG A 203 -11.43 -14.57 15.07
C ARG A 203 -9.95 -14.43 14.75
N LEU A 204 -9.16 -15.49 14.95
CA LEU A 204 -7.73 -15.51 14.64
C LEU A 204 -7.44 -15.42 13.12
N ALA A 205 -8.32 -15.97 12.30
CA ALA A 205 -8.21 -15.90 10.86
C ALA A 205 -8.34 -14.45 10.33
N GLY A 206 -9.24 -13.65 10.92
CA GLY A 206 -9.46 -12.26 10.53
C GLY A 206 -9.79 -12.10 9.04
N GLY A 207 -10.62 -13.02 8.48
CA GLY A 207 -11.01 -13.00 7.07
C GLY A 207 -10.00 -13.58 6.08
N ASP A 208 -8.85 -14.09 6.55
CA ASP A 208 -7.80 -14.73 5.74
C ASP A 208 -7.97 -16.25 5.72
N ALA A 209 -8.38 -16.80 4.54
CA ALA A 209 -8.56 -18.25 4.36
C ALA A 209 -7.24 -19.03 4.49
N ARG A 210 -6.10 -18.48 4.08
CA ARG A 210 -4.80 -19.15 4.21
C ARG A 210 -4.43 -19.29 5.67
N ARG A 211 -4.62 -18.21 6.44
CA ARG A 211 -4.36 -18.20 7.88
C ARG A 211 -5.27 -19.17 8.62
N SER A 212 -6.57 -19.22 8.29
CA SER A 212 -7.50 -20.16 8.91
C SER A 212 -7.06 -21.60 8.73
N LEU A 213 -6.63 -21.98 7.52
CA LEU A 213 -6.16 -23.32 7.20
C LEU A 213 -4.81 -23.64 7.86
N THR A 214 -3.92 -22.67 7.98
CA THR A 214 -2.62 -22.87 8.64
C THR A 214 -2.79 -23.12 10.14
N VAL A 215 -3.65 -22.33 10.81
CA VAL A 215 -3.94 -22.51 12.23
C VAL A 215 -4.71 -23.82 12.46
N LEU A 216 -5.66 -24.16 11.60
CA LEU A 216 -6.40 -25.42 11.66
C LEU A 216 -5.46 -26.63 11.56
N GLU A 217 -4.51 -26.62 10.61
CA GLU A 217 -3.54 -27.70 10.43
C GLU A 217 -2.65 -27.88 11.66
N ALA A 218 -2.17 -26.77 12.23
CA ALA A 218 -1.36 -26.79 13.45
C ALA A 218 -2.15 -27.31 14.65
N ALA A 219 -3.39 -26.84 14.85
CA ALA A 219 -4.26 -27.28 15.95
C ALA A 219 -4.64 -28.77 15.82
N ALA A 220 -4.91 -29.25 14.60
CA ALA A 220 -5.13 -30.66 14.34
C ALA A 220 -3.90 -31.50 14.69
N GLY A 221 -2.70 -30.99 14.38
CA GLY A 221 -1.46 -31.64 14.79
C GLY A 221 -1.27 -31.75 16.32
N VAL A 222 -1.65 -30.68 17.04
CA VAL A 222 -1.63 -30.66 18.52
C VAL A 222 -2.63 -31.66 19.10
N ALA A 223 -3.88 -31.64 18.64
CA ALA A 223 -4.94 -32.53 19.10
C ALA A 223 -4.56 -34.01 18.90
N LEU A 224 -4.16 -34.39 17.69
CA LEU A 224 -3.73 -35.75 17.38
C LEU A 224 -2.47 -36.16 18.14
N GLY A 225 -1.51 -35.25 18.34
CA GLY A 225 -0.33 -35.49 19.17
C GLY A 225 -0.65 -35.76 20.66
N ASN A 226 -1.73 -35.16 21.15
CA ASN A 226 -2.30 -35.36 22.47
C ASN A 226 -3.28 -36.56 22.56
N SER A 227 -3.40 -37.33 21.47
CA SER A 227 -4.25 -38.54 21.40
C SER A 227 -5.76 -38.27 21.51
N HIS A 228 -6.22 -37.11 21.06
CA HIS A 228 -7.64 -36.81 20.90
C HIS A 228 -7.95 -36.29 19.49
N SER A 229 -9.18 -36.50 19.04
CA SER A 229 -9.59 -36.13 17.66
C SER A 229 -10.52 -34.91 17.62
N GLU A 230 -10.85 -34.30 18.76
CA GLU A 230 -11.66 -33.09 18.83
C GLU A 230 -10.78 -31.88 19.16
N ILE A 231 -10.66 -30.95 18.22
CA ILE A 231 -9.90 -29.72 18.40
C ILE A 231 -10.63 -28.81 19.40
N THR A 232 -9.94 -28.44 20.47
CA THR A 232 -10.42 -27.57 21.55
C THR A 232 -9.80 -26.18 21.48
N VAL A 233 -10.28 -25.25 22.33
CA VAL A 233 -9.72 -23.90 22.49
C VAL A 233 -8.25 -23.97 22.93
N ASP A 234 -7.88 -24.95 23.77
CA ASP A 234 -6.51 -25.12 24.25
C ASP A 234 -5.56 -25.57 23.13
N ASP A 235 -6.04 -26.42 22.19
CA ASP A 235 -5.27 -26.81 21.02
C ASP A 235 -5.03 -25.63 20.07
N ILE A 236 -6.05 -24.79 19.85
CA ILE A 236 -5.92 -23.55 19.06
C ILE A 236 -4.94 -22.59 19.74
N SER A 237 -5.04 -22.42 21.07
CA SER A 237 -4.14 -21.56 21.84
C SER A 237 -2.68 -22.04 21.72
N SER A 238 -2.46 -23.33 21.96
CA SER A 238 -1.13 -23.95 21.86
C SER A 238 -0.53 -23.85 20.45
N ALA A 239 -1.36 -24.03 19.43
CA ALA A 239 -0.96 -23.85 18.03
C ALA A 239 -0.67 -22.40 17.69
N SER A 240 -1.29 -21.45 18.39
CA SER A 240 -1.18 -20.01 18.16
C SER A 240 -0.02 -19.36 18.90
N ASP A 241 0.37 -19.85 20.08
CA ASP A 241 1.46 -19.26 20.89
C ASP A 241 2.82 -19.20 20.18
N HIS A 242 3.02 -20.00 19.14
CA HIS A 242 4.16 -19.91 18.24
C HIS A 242 3.93 -19.00 17.01
N ASN A 243 2.70 -18.50 16.78
CA ASN A 243 2.31 -17.77 15.57
C ASN A 243 1.49 -16.49 15.82
N VAL A 244 1.18 -16.15 17.08
CA VAL A 244 0.42 -14.92 17.39
C VAL A 244 1.32 -13.71 17.16
N VAL A 245 0.85 -12.83 16.29
CA VAL A 245 1.43 -11.52 15.94
C VAL A 245 2.50 -11.58 14.83
N ARG A 246 2.23 -12.26 13.72
CA ARG A 246 2.72 -11.78 12.44
C ARG A 246 1.60 -11.00 11.77
N TYR A 247 1.50 -9.76 12.16
CA TYR A 247 0.80 -8.69 11.47
C TYR A 247 1.23 -8.71 9.99
N ASP A 248 0.26 -8.76 9.09
CA ASP A 248 0.55 -8.62 7.67
C ASP A 248 0.97 -7.17 7.39
N LYS A 249 2.28 -6.97 7.25
CA LYS A 249 2.90 -5.66 6.99
C LYS A 249 2.45 -5.01 5.68
N ALA A 250 1.63 -5.67 4.89
CA ALA A 250 1.23 -5.28 3.55
C ALA A 250 -0.29 -5.24 3.32
N GLY A 251 -1.13 -5.44 4.36
CA GLY A 251 -2.60 -5.43 4.24
C GLY A 251 -3.25 -4.08 4.55
N ASP A 252 -4.52 -3.92 4.15
CA ASP A 252 -5.31 -2.69 4.39
C ASP A 252 -5.36 -2.31 5.87
N GLN A 253 -5.38 -3.28 6.80
CA GLN A 253 -5.33 -3.02 8.25
C GLN A 253 -4.05 -2.29 8.68
N HIS A 254 -2.92 -2.52 8.00
CA HIS A 254 -1.69 -1.79 8.23
C HIS A 254 -1.86 -0.29 7.93
N TYR A 255 -2.42 0.03 6.76
CA TYR A 255 -2.69 1.41 6.38
C TYR A 255 -3.74 2.07 7.27
N ASP A 256 -4.76 1.33 7.73
CA ASP A 256 -5.78 1.83 8.64
C ASP A 256 -5.20 2.18 10.00
N ILE A 257 -4.32 1.35 10.57
CA ILE A 257 -3.68 1.63 11.87
C ILE A 257 -2.73 2.82 11.77
N ILE A 258 -1.94 2.89 10.69
CA ILE A 258 -1.07 4.05 10.43
C ILE A 258 -1.90 5.32 10.26
N SER A 259 -2.99 5.24 9.50
CA SER A 259 -3.92 6.35 9.29
C SER A 259 -4.56 6.80 10.61
N ALA A 260 -4.99 5.85 11.45
CA ALA A 260 -5.54 6.12 12.76
C ALA A 260 -4.48 6.75 13.70
N TYR A 261 -3.25 6.25 13.68
CA TYR A 261 -2.12 6.81 14.42
C TYR A 261 -1.89 8.29 14.08
N ILE A 262 -1.76 8.59 12.79
CA ILE A 262 -1.54 9.97 12.31
C ILE A 262 -2.74 10.86 12.66
N LYS A 263 -3.97 10.37 12.45
CA LYS A 263 -5.19 11.12 12.77
C LYS A 263 -5.33 11.38 14.26
N SER A 264 -4.87 10.47 15.12
CA SER A 264 -4.87 10.67 16.57
C SER A 264 -3.88 11.76 16.99
N ILE A 265 -2.67 11.78 16.42
CA ILE A 265 -1.68 12.86 16.63
C ILE A 265 -2.26 14.20 16.16
N ARG A 266 -2.83 14.24 14.95
CA ARG A 266 -3.47 15.42 14.37
C ARG A 266 -4.65 15.89 15.21
N GLY A 267 -5.43 14.96 15.76
CA GLY A 267 -6.58 15.22 16.64
C GLY A 267 -6.21 15.57 18.08
N SER A 268 -4.92 15.57 18.43
CA SER A 268 -4.41 15.87 19.77
C SER A 268 -4.90 14.90 20.85
N ASP A 269 -5.06 13.62 20.49
CA ASP A 269 -5.35 12.52 21.43
C ASP A 269 -4.11 11.64 21.63
N PRO A 270 -3.31 11.88 22.70
CA PRO A 270 -2.10 11.13 22.97
C PRO A 270 -2.37 9.67 23.36
N ASP A 271 -3.51 9.37 24.01
CA ASP A 271 -3.83 8.01 24.44
C ASP A 271 -4.20 7.14 23.24
N ALA A 272 -5.02 7.65 22.31
CA ALA A 272 -5.30 6.97 21.06
C ALA A 272 -4.04 6.79 20.21
N ALA A 273 -3.19 7.83 20.11
CA ALA A 273 -1.93 7.75 19.38
C ALA A 273 -0.99 6.68 19.97
N LEU A 274 -0.86 6.61 21.28
CA LEU A 274 -0.07 5.56 21.97
C LEU A 274 -0.67 4.17 21.75
N HIS A 275 -1.99 4.02 21.77
CA HIS A 275 -2.63 2.75 21.50
C HIS A 275 -2.27 2.23 20.09
N TYR A 276 -2.37 3.08 19.06
CA TYR A 276 -2.02 2.69 17.70
C TYR A 276 -0.50 2.50 17.52
N LEU A 277 0.34 3.29 18.22
CA LEU A 277 1.79 3.05 18.27
C LEU A 277 2.09 1.65 18.83
N ALA A 278 1.50 1.30 19.97
CA ALA A 278 1.69 -0.02 20.59
C ALA A 278 1.24 -1.15 19.65
N ARG A 279 0.09 -1.00 18.98
CA ARG A 279 -0.38 -1.98 17.99
C ARG A 279 0.60 -2.17 16.84
N MET A 280 1.22 -1.09 16.33
CA MET A 280 2.23 -1.18 15.28
C MET A 280 3.49 -1.89 15.77
N LEU A 281 3.97 -1.59 16.99
CA LEU A 281 5.17 -2.18 17.57
C LEU A 281 4.99 -3.68 17.88
N GLU A 282 3.88 -4.06 18.51
CA GLU A 282 3.54 -5.48 18.78
C GLU A 282 3.34 -6.26 17.47
N ALA A 283 2.86 -5.60 16.46
CA ALA A 283 2.74 -6.15 15.11
C ALA A 283 4.09 -6.29 14.37
N GLY A 284 5.19 -5.86 14.97
CA GLY A 284 6.54 -5.93 14.39
C GLY A 284 6.77 -4.95 13.25
N GLU A 285 6.07 -3.80 13.25
CA GLU A 285 6.33 -2.71 12.30
C GLU A 285 7.77 -2.20 12.46
N ASP A 286 8.38 -1.79 11.35
CA ASP A 286 9.71 -1.17 11.39
C ASP A 286 9.67 0.14 12.20
N PRO A 287 10.37 0.24 13.33
CA PRO A 287 10.39 1.46 14.14
C PRO A 287 10.88 2.69 13.35
N ARG A 288 11.72 2.49 12.34
CA ARG A 288 12.19 3.56 11.45
C ARG A 288 11.08 4.07 10.54
N PHE A 289 10.16 3.18 10.12
CA PHE A 289 8.98 3.59 9.37
C PHE A 289 8.08 4.49 10.24
N ILE A 290 7.81 4.10 11.49
CA ILE A 290 7.01 4.90 12.44
C ILE A 290 7.67 6.26 12.66
N ALA A 291 8.98 6.29 12.87
CA ALA A 291 9.74 7.54 13.03
C ALA A 291 9.64 8.46 11.80
N ARG A 292 9.69 7.92 10.57
CA ARG A 292 9.45 8.69 9.35
C ARG A 292 8.07 9.34 9.31
N ARG A 293 7.04 8.61 9.78
CA ARG A 293 5.66 9.17 9.86
C ARG A 293 5.56 10.31 10.86
N LEU A 294 6.27 10.24 12.00
CA LEU A 294 6.37 11.34 12.95
C LEU A 294 7.02 12.58 12.34
N MET A 295 8.10 12.42 11.56
CA MET A 295 8.76 13.55 10.87
C MET A 295 7.81 14.24 9.87
N ILE A 296 7.01 13.45 9.12
CA ILE A 296 6.02 13.98 8.20
C ILE A 296 4.94 14.75 8.98
N SER A 297 4.37 14.15 10.03
CA SER A 297 3.32 14.77 10.85
C SER A 297 3.81 16.05 11.55
N ALA A 298 5.08 16.09 11.98
CA ALA A 298 5.68 17.30 12.52
C ALA A 298 5.68 18.47 11.54
N SER A 299 5.85 18.22 10.24
CA SER A 299 5.83 19.25 9.21
C SER A 299 4.43 19.53 8.66
N GLU A 300 3.60 18.49 8.51
CA GLU A 300 2.27 18.56 7.90
C GLU A 300 1.22 19.12 8.87
N ASP A 301 1.21 18.62 10.14
CA ASP A 301 0.13 18.89 11.09
C ASP A 301 0.49 19.96 12.13
N ILE A 302 1.77 20.04 12.55
CA ILE A 302 2.25 21.03 13.52
C ILE A 302 2.86 22.23 12.80
N GLY A 303 3.75 21.96 11.83
CA GLY A 303 4.33 22.99 10.97
C GLY A 303 4.89 24.18 11.73
N LEU A 304 4.44 25.37 11.33
CA LEU A 304 4.90 26.64 11.91
C LEU A 304 4.30 26.99 13.28
N ALA A 305 3.34 26.20 13.77
CA ALA A 305 2.79 26.42 15.10
C ALA A 305 3.78 26.08 16.22
N ASP A 306 4.72 25.13 15.96
CA ASP A 306 5.85 24.81 16.83
C ASP A 306 7.01 24.23 16.01
N ASN A 307 7.97 25.07 15.66
CA ASN A 307 9.11 24.70 14.82
C ASN A 307 10.05 23.68 15.49
N SER A 308 10.00 23.52 16.81
CA SER A 308 10.86 22.56 17.54
C SER A 308 10.46 21.12 17.30
N MET A 309 9.21 20.85 16.92
CA MET A 309 8.67 19.49 16.75
C MET A 309 9.31 18.72 15.60
N LEU A 310 9.68 19.38 14.52
CA LEU A 310 10.43 18.71 13.43
C LEU A 310 11.82 18.28 13.92
N SER A 311 12.50 19.11 14.69
CA SER A 311 13.82 18.77 15.26
C SER A 311 13.70 17.60 16.25
N LEU A 312 12.65 17.58 17.09
CA LEU A 312 12.35 16.47 17.99
C LEU A 312 12.11 15.17 17.21
N ALA A 313 11.29 15.21 16.17
CA ALA A 313 10.99 14.02 15.35
C ALA A 313 12.24 13.48 14.63
N VAL A 314 13.11 14.37 14.12
CA VAL A 314 14.40 13.99 13.51
C VAL A 314 15.33 13.35 14.54
N SER A 315 15.45 13.95 15.74
CA SER A 315 16.26 13.39 16.83
C SER A 315 15.73 12.03 17.29
N ALA A 316 14.41 11.87 17.37
CA ALA A 316 13.79 10.58 17.67
C ALA A 316 14.11 9.53 16.60
N ALA A 317 14.04 9.88 15.31
CA ALA A 317 14.36 8.96 14.22
C ALA A 317 15.84 8.52 14.27
N GLN A 318 16.76 9.43 14.54
CA GLN A 318 18.19 9.11 14.71
C GLN A 318 18.42 8.20 15.91
N THR A 319 17.79 8.49 17.06
CA THR A 319 17.87 7.67 18.25
C THR A 319 17.35 6.26 18.00
N VAL A 320 16.17 6.13 17.40
CA VAL A 320 15.58 4.82 17.02
C VAL A 320 16.53 4.01 16.14
N ALA A 321 17.22 4.66 15.19
CA ALA A 321 18.18 4.00 14.31
C ALA A 321 19.43 3.50 15.03
N LEU A 322 19.83 4.17 16.12
CA LEU A 322 21.03 3.84 16.91
C LEU A 322 20.79 2.78 17.96
N ILE A 323 19.69 2.89 18.74
CA ILE A 323 19.45 2.01 19.89
C ILE A 323 18.67 0.74 19.53
N GLY A 324 17.78 0.79 18.50
CA GLY A 324 16.95 -0.35 18.13
C GLY A 324 15.88 -0.73 19.16
N MET A 325 15.16 -1.82 18.89
CA MET A 325 14.18 -2.38 19.80
C MET A 325 14.88 -3.27 20.86
N PRO A 326 14.32 -3.40 22.09
CA PRO A 326 13.02 -2.90 22.54
C PRO A 326 13.02 -1.45 23.06
N GLU A 327 14.16 -0.80 23.27
CA GLU A 327 14.26 0.53 23.92
C GLU A 327 13.75 1.66 23.03
N ALA A 328 13.82 1.52 21.70
CA ALA A 328 13.32 2.52 20.73
C ALA A 328 11.84 2.90 20.94
N ARG A 329 11.02 2.00 21.52
CA ARG A 329 9.62 2.27 21.89
C ARG A 329 9.48 3.48 22.81
N ILE A 330 10.45 3.71 23.71
CA ILE A 330 10.42 4.81 24.69
C ILE A 330 10.57 6.15 23.95
N THR A 331 11.54 6.24 23.05
CA THR A 331 11.77 7.42 22.21
C THR A 331 10.59 7.71 21.30
N LEU A 332 10.00 6.67 20.68
CA LEU A 332 8.81 6.81 19.85
C LEU A 332 7.59 7.29 20.64
N SER A 333 7.40 6.77 21.86
CA SER A 333 6.33 7.20 22.78
C SER A 333 6.49 8.66 23.15
N GLN A 334 7.69 9.10 23.55
CA GLN A 334 7.98 10.50 23.89
C GLN A 334 7.66 11.45 22.72
N ALA A 335 8.14 11.13 21.53
CA ALA A 335 7.89 11.94 20.34
C ALA A 335 6.39 11.97 19.97
N THR A 336 5.70 10.83 20.06
CA THR A 336 4.26 10.72 19.80
C THR A 336 3.45 11.64 20.72
N ILE A 337 3.71 11.60 22.03
CA ILE A 337 3.03 12.45 23.01
C ILE A 337 3.30 13.91 22.74
N ALA A 338 4.55 14.27 22.52
CA ALA A 338 4.93 15.67 22.25
C ALA A 338 4.22 16.21 20.99
N LEU A 339 4.22 15.46 19.90
CA LEU A 339 3.53 15.84 18.66
C LEU A 339 2.01 15.89 18.83
N ALA A 340 1.42 14.96 19.60
CA ALA A 340 -0.02 14.98 19.87
C ALA A 340 -0.43 16.23 20.65
N LEU A 341 0.37 16.68 21.61
CA LEU A 341 0.06 17.84 22.47
C LEU A 341 0.50 19.18 21.87
N ALA A 342 1.36 19.21 20.85
CA ALA A 342 1.79 20.42 20.19
C ALA A 342 0.62 21.17 19.53
N PRO A 343 0.65 22.50 19.43
CA PRO A 343 -0.32 23.25 18.64
C PRO A 343 -0.27 22.84 17.18
N LYS A 344 -1.40 22.91 16.46
CA LYS A 344 -1.54 22.39 15.10
C LYS A 344 -1.69 23.51 14.08
N SER A 345 -0.86 23.45 13.02
CA SER A 345 -1.02 24.28 11.82
C SER A 345 -0.57 23.52 10.59
N ASN A 346 -1.41 23.45 9.58
CA ASN A 346 -1.10 22.90 8.28
C ASN A 346 -0.88 23.98 7.20
N SER A 347 -0.66 25.23 7.64
CA SER A 347 -0.54 26.38 6.72
C SER A 347 0.57 26.22 5.69
N ALA A 348 1.73 25.67 6.10
CA ALA A 348 2.86 25.42 5.21
C ALA A 348 2.53 24.33 4.15
N TYR A 349 1.87 23.25 4.56
CA TYR A 349 1.40 22.18 3.67
C TYR A 349 0.41 22.73 2.63
N LEU A 350 -0.62 23.46 3.08
CA LEU A 350 -1.61 24.05 2.18
C LEU A 350 -1.00 25.13 1.27
N ALA A 351 0.04 25.83 1.71
CA ALA A 351 0.69 26.86 0.91
C ALA A 351 1.39 26.28 -0.30
N ILE A 352 2.17 25.22 -0.12
CA ILE A 352 2.87 24.56 -1.23
C ILE A 352 1.89 23.86 -2.18
N ASP A 353 0.83 23.24 -1.67
CA ASP A 353 -0.17 22.59 -2.50
C ASP A 353 -0.90 23.60 -3.41
N ARG A 354 -1.31 24.76 -2.87
CA ARG A 354 -1.89 25.85 -3.68
C ARG A 354 -0.94 26.32 -4.77
N ALA A 355 0.34 26.49 -4.46
CA ALA A 355 1.32 26.92 -5.45
C ALA A 355 1.52 25.86 -6.55
N ILE A 356 1.56 24.57 -6.20
CA ILE A 356 1.69 23.47 -7.15
C ILE A 356 0.44 23.38 -8.04
N GLU A 357 -0.75 23.52 -7.47
CA GLU A 357 -2.01 23.48 -8.21
C GLU A 357 -2.09 24.62 -9.24
N GLU A 358 -1.72 25.85 -8.83
CA GLU A 358 -1.72 27.00 -9.74
C GLU A 358 -0.73 26.83 -10.89
N ILE A 359 0.47 26.29 -10.61
CA ILE A 359 1.46 25.98 -11.65
C ILE A 359 0.94 24.93 -12.66
N ARG A 360 0.16 23.95 -12.17
CA ARG A 360 -0.37 22.87 -13.03
C ARG A 360 -1.54 23.32 -13.92
N THR A 361 -2.30 24.29 -13.47
CA THR A 361 -3.59 24.67 -14.09
C THR A 361 -3.57 26.05 -14.73
N GLY A 362 -2.61 26.92 -14.39
CA GLY A 362 -2.58 28.33 -14.77
C GLY A 362 -1.44 28.74 -15.69
N ASP A 363 -1.47 30.02 -16.07
CA ASP A 363 -0.35 30.70 -16.72
C ASP A 363 0.68 31.08 -15.67
N ILE A 364 1.83 30.38 -15.68
CA ILE A 364 2.90 30.59 -14.71
C ILE A 364 3.73 31.86 -14.95
N GLY A 365 3.59 32.46 -16.12
CA GLY A 365 4.37 33.63 -16.53
C GLY A 365 5.89 33.36 -16.59
N THR A 366 6.66 34.40 -16.82
CA THR A 366 8.13 34.34 -16.83
C THR A 366 8.68 35.03 -15.59
N VAL A 367 9.84 34.56 -15.09
CA VAL A 367 10.54 35.19 -13.98
C VAL A 367 10.79 36.67 -14.31
N PRO A 368 10.44 37.62 -13.41
CA PRO A 368 10.67 39.05 -13.63
C PRO A 368 12.14 39.36 -13.98
N ALA A 369 12.38 40.24 -14.93
CA ALA A 369 13.71 40.49 -15.49
C ALA A 369 14.74 40.88 -14.41
N HIS A 370 14.34 41.70 -13.43
CA HIS A 370 15.21 42.14 -12.33
C HIS A 370 15.60 41.01 -11.37
N LEU A 371 14.86 39.90 -11.30
CA LEU A 371 15.17 38.72 -10.50
C LEU A 371 16.02 37.68 -11.23
N ARG A 372 16.22 37.83 -12.53
CA ARG A 372 17.03 36.86 -13.32
C ARG A 372 18.51 37.00 -13.00
N ASP A 373 19.24 35.90 -13.16
CA ASP A 373 20.68 35.88 -12.94
C ASP A 373 21.38 36.91 -13.83
N SER A 374 22.26 37.71 -13.21
CA SER A 374 23.05 38.76 -13.86
C SER A 374 24.55 38.52 -13.84
N HIS A 375 25.00 37.31 -13.40
CA HIS A 375 26.42 36.97 -13.23
C HIS A 375 27.12 36.48 -14.52
N TYR A 376 26.52 36.68 -15.69
CA TYR A 376 27.14 36.29 -16.98
C TYR A 376 27.33 37.49 -17.91
N ALA A 377 28.27 37.36 -18.86
CA ALA A 377 28.58 38.43 -19.79
C ALA A 377 27.34 38.85 -20.61
N ARG A 378 27.06 40.15 -20.70
CA ARG A 378 25.94 40.75 -21.42
C ARG A 378 24.54 40.51 -20.81
N ALA A 379 24.44 40.05 -19.56
CA ALA A 379 23.13 39.92 -18.85
C ALA A 379 22.38 41.27 -18.80
N GLY A 380 23.07 42.36 -18.56
CA GLY A 380 22.51 43.71 -18.55
C GLY A 380 21.93 44.14 -19.89
N ASP A 381 22.52 43.75 -21.04
CA ASP A 381 21.99 44.03 -22.38
C ASP A 381 20.60 43.36 -22.60
N LEU A 382 20.34 42.29 -21.89
CA LEU A 382 19.08 41.54 -21.89
C LEU A 382 18.12 42.02 -20.79
N GLY A 383 18.48 43.06 -20.02
CA GLY A 383 17.70 43.57 -18.89
C GLY A 383 17.69 42.69 -17.64
N HIS A 384 18.53 41.62 -17.58
CA HIS A 384 18.58 40.70 -16.46
C HIS A 384 19.29 41.36 -15.26
N GLY A 385 18.64 41.30 -14.09
CA GLY A 385 19.13 41.92 -12.86
C GLY A 385 19.02 43.45 -12.81
N VAL A 386 18.59 44.09 -13.90
CA VAL A 386 18.46 45.56 -13.93
C VAL A 386 17.25 45.97 -13.09
N GLY A 387 17.49 46.90 -12.15
CA GLY A 387 16.44 47.42 -11.27
C GLY A 387 16.17 46.55 -10.03
N TYR A 388 16.99 45.51 -9.76
CA TYR A 388 16.86 44.73 -8.54
C TYR A 388 17.20 45.62 -7.30
N SER A 389 16.26 45.76 -6.37
CA SER A 389 16.50 46.40 -5.07
C SER A 389 17.00 45.36 -4.07
N TYR A 390 18.22 45.58 -3.55
CA TYR A 390 18.84 44.66 -2.60
C TYR A 390 18.30 44.88 -1.18
N PRO A 391 17.55 43.94 -0.58
CA PRO A 391 16.84 44.18 0.68
C PRO A 391 17.74 44.56 1.87
N HIS A 392 19.02 44.14 1.88
CA HIS A 392 19.95 44.48 2.94
C HIS A 392 20.37 45.97 2.93
N ASN A 393 20.03 46.72 1.89
CA ASN A 393 20.24 48.16 1.83
C ASN A 393 19.05 48.91 2.45
N GLU A 394 17.93 48.25 2.69
CA GLU A 394 16.74 48.84 3.29
C GLU A 394 16.73 48.74 4.81
N ALA A 395 16.27 49.76 5.49
CA ALA A 395 16.24 49.83 6.96
C ALA A 395 15.39 48.68 7.58
N ALA A 396 14.35 48.27 6.90
CA ALA A 396 13.48 47.19 7.34
C ALA A 396 13.96 45.80 6.88
N GLY A 397 15.05 45.70 6.07
CA GLY A 397 15.50 44.46 5.46
C GLY A 397 14.51 43.88 4.42
N VAL A 398 13.56 44.71 3.97
CA VAL A 398 12.52 44.34 3.00
C VAL A 398 12.47 45.41 1.91
N SER A 399 12.51 45.04 0.65
CA SER A 399 12.41 45.98 -0.47
C SER A 399 11.03 45.91 -1.10
N GLU A 400 10.46 47.09 -1.38
CA GLU A 400 9.23 47.21 -2.16
C GLU A 400 9.53 46.89 -3.63
N GLN A 401 9.34 45.63 -4.02
CA GLN A 401 9.48 45.16 -5.39
C GLN A 401 8.61 43.93 -5.66
N VAL A 402 8.32 43.68 -6.92
CA VAL A 402 7.52 42.53 -7.34
C VAL A 402 8.42 41.29 -7.45
N TYR A 403 8.07 40.22 -6.72
CA TYR A 403 8.81 38.97 -6.74
C TYR A 403 8.13 37.87 -7.56
N LEU A 404 6.81 37.97 -7.79
CA LEU A 404 6.07 36.99 -8.58
C LEU A 404 6.01 37.41 -10.06
N PRO A 405 5.87 36.46 -10.97
CA PRO A 405 5.52 36.74 -12.37
C PRO A 405 4.24 37.55 -12.50
N ASP A 406 4.12 38.35 -13.57
CA ASP A 406 2.97 39.26 -13.77
C ASP A 406 1.60 38.58 -13.62
N PRO A 407 1.32 37.38 -14.18
CA PRO A 407 0.03 36.72 -13.99
C PRO A 407 -0.27 36.35 -12.53
N LEU A 408 0.78 36.18 -11.69
CA LEU A 408 0.69 35.67 -10.33
C LEU A 408 0.87 36.74 -9.25
N THR A 409 0.89 38.03 -9.60
CA THR A 409 1.12 39.13 -8.64
C THR A 409 0.09 39.15 -7.52
N HIS A 410 -1.10 38.61 -7.73
CA HIS A 410 -2.17 38.51 -6.74
C HIS A 410 -2.21 37.22 -5.94
N ALA A 411 -1.31 36.27 -6.23
CA ALA A 411 -1.30 34.96 -5.57
C ALA A 411 -1.04 35.08 -4.06
N LYS A 412 -1.82 34.35 -3.27
CA LYS A 412 -1.76 34.32 -1.80
C LYS A 412 -1.66 32.87 -1.32
N TYR A 413 -0.47 32.28 -1.41
CA TYR A 413 -0.24 30.88 -1.03
C TYR A 413 -0.20 30.69 0.49
N TYR A 414 0.68 31.44 1.16
CA TYR A 414 0.83 31.36 2.62
C TYR A 414 -0.25 32.17 3.32
N GLN A 415 -1.05 31.47 4.11
CA GLN A 415 -2.11 32.03 4.95
C GLN A 415 -1.87 31.55 6.39
N PRO A 416 -1.19 32.34 7.23
CA PRO A 416 -0.84 31.95 8.59
C PRO A 416 -2.07 31.75 9.46
N THR A 417 -1.92 30.87 10.46
CA THR A 417 -2.91 30.72 11.55
C THR A 417 -2.54 31.58 12.76
N ASP A 418 -3.43 31.64 13.72
CA ASP A 418 -3.24 32.31 15.02
C ASP A 418 -2.80 31.32 16.13
N ARG A 419 -2.26 30.14 15.73
CA ARG A 419 -1.96 29.06 16.65
C ARG A 419 -0.45 28.97 16.94
N GLY A 420 -0.12 28.76 18.24
CA GLY A 420 1.26 28.59 18.68
C GLY A 420 2.18 29.73 18.25
N GLU A 421 3.41 29.40 17.83
CA GLU A 421 4.41 30.36 17.36
C GLU A 421 3.99 31.07 16.06
N GLU A 422 3.13 30.45 15.25
CA GLU A 422 2.69 31.03 13.98
C GLU A 422 1.86 32.30 14.16
N ALA A 423 1.22 32.49 15.32
CA ALA A 423 0.56 33.75 15.66
C ALA A 423 1.52 34.96 15.58
N VAL A 424 2.78 34.78 16.00
CA VAL A 424 3.82 35.82 15.92
C VAL A 424 4.24 36.01 14.44
N LEU A 425 4.43 34.93 13.71
CA LEU A 425 4.76 34.97 12.27
C LEU A 425 3.65 35.68 11.47
N SER A 426 2.39 35.48 11.83
CA SER A 426 1.24 36.16 11.21
C SER A 426 1.33 37.69 11.35
N GLN A 427 1.72 38.19 12.52
CA GLN A 427 1.92 39.64 12.75
C GLN A 427 3.11 40.19 11.95
N VAL A 428 4.21 39.44 11.90
CA VAL A 428 5.40 39.81 11.10
C VAL A 428 5.03 39.80 9.61
N TRP A 429 4.32 38.80 9.14
CA TRP A 429 3.89 38.70 7.75
C TRP A 429 2.97 39.83 7.32
N SER A 430 2.05 40.27 8.18
CA SER A 430 1.19 41.41 7.91
C SER A 430 2.00 42.68 7.65
N LYS A 431 3.03 42.94 8.47
CA LYS A 431 3.93 44.11 8.28
C LYS A 431 4.73 44.01 6.98
N ILE A 432 5.28 42.85 6.69
CA ILE A 432 6.04 42.61 5.46
C ILE A 432 5.16 42.78 4.22
N ARG A 433 3.91 42.29 4.26
CA ARG A 433 2.95 42.44 3.14
C ARG A 433 2.67 43.90 2.82
N SER A 434 2.48 44.72 3.85
CA SER A 434 2.27 46.16 3.67
C SER A 434 3.48 46.85 3.00
N ILE A 435 4.73 46.49 3.37
CA ILE A 435 5.94 47.00 2.71
C ILE A 435 6.01 46.51 1.25
N LEU A 436 5.59 45.28 0.97
CA LEU A 436 5.60 44.72 -0.37
C LEU A 436 4.46 45.23 -1.26
N GLY A 437 3.55 46.07 -0.75
CA GLY A 437 2.36 46.52 -1.48
C GLY A 437 1.39 45.40 -1.83
N ARG A 438 1.29 44.36 -0.98
CA ARG A 438 0.50 43.16 -1.22
C ARG A 438 -0.68 42.98 -0.25
N ASP A 439 -1.30 44.07 0.17
CA ASP A 439 -2.44 44.09 1.10
C ASP A 439 -3.72 43.40 0.57
#